data_730077318d01df1bcb6eb98bcde0b346
#
_entry.id   730077318d01df1bcb6eb98bcde0b346
#
_cell.length_a   1.000
_cell.length_b   1.000
_cell.length_c   1.000
_cell.angle_alpha   90.00
_cell.angle_beta   90.00
_cell.angle_gamma   90.00
#
_symmetry.space_group_name_H-M   'P 1'
#
loop_
_entity.id
_entity.type
_entity.pdbx_description
1 polymer ?
#
loop_
_entity_poly.entity_id
_entity_poly.type
_entity_poly.pdbx_seq_one_letter_code
_entity_poly.pdbx_strand_id
1 'polypeptide(L)'
;MKKKNMVVGQDLTPDWVKKIGTMLAEIFHQLHLGLKEPGKGLSLEQVQAFIEHRDPFAKVTTRIVDAYEHIRRDWEKFYKDNFNLTVDFSGVRIPKCPGIGWRLLIIAQGLSPERVYQISKQVFGKAWKYYGASLDDVVTKNERFNQDSSYAIWVKDGQEADEVHKNKSAIQVEKEKLFTETCLERLIHGLKFFRETGKHLDVKTITLCSGSRYDRGGVPRVYWVGFGGGLSVYWCSSGDAVDNLRAREVVS
;
A
#
# COMPACT_ATOMS: atom_id res chain seq x y z
N MET A 1 36.28 55.91 49.52
CA MET A 1 36.27 54.56 48.92
C MET A 1 34.96 54.36 48.17
N LYS A 2 34.98 54.43 46.82
CA LYS A 2 33.82 54.19 46.00
C LYS A 2 33.69 52.69 45.73
N LYS A 3 32.60 52.05 46.19
CA LYS A 3 32.28 50.67 45.87
C LYS A 3 31.98 50.59 44.35
N LYS A 4 32.79 49.87 43.60
CA LYS A 4 32.49 49.46 42.23
C LYS A 4 31.31 48.49 42.29
N ASN A 5 30.18 48.89 41.75
CA ASN A 5 29.09 47.98 41.45
C ASN A 5 29.61 47.00 40.38
N MET A 6 29.75 45.73 40.76
CA MET A 6 29.94 44.66 39.83
C MET A 6 28.65 44.51 39.00
N VAL A 7 28.71 44.90 37.74
CA VAL A 7 27.65 44.60 36.77
C VAL A 7 27.65 43.10 36.60
N VAL A 8 26.57 42.45 37.05
CA VAL A 8 26.31 41.03 36.82
C VAL A 8 26.28 40.83 35.30
N GLY A 9 27.13 39.92 34.82
CA GLY A 9 27.53 39.77 33.44
C GLY A 9 26.38 39.75 32.46
N GLN A 10 26.47 40.64 31.49
CA GLN A 10 25.81 40.41 30.19
C GLN A 10 26.33 39.10 29.63
N ASP A 11 25.42 38.22 29.27
CA ASP A 11 25.77 36.99 28.56
C ASP A 11 26.37 37.38 27.19
N LEU A 12 27.70 37.41 27.14
CA LEU A 12 28.50 37.77 25.96
C LEU A 12 28.63 36.60 24.97
N THR A 13 27.90 35.53 25.17
CA THR A 13 27.93 34.38 24.26
C THR A 13 27.43 34.81 22.88
N PRO A 14 28.26 34.70 21.84
CA PRO A 14 27.84 35.06 20.49
C PRO A 14 26.58 34.29 20.04
N ASP A 15 25.71 34.92 19.27
CA ASP A 15 24.44 34.30 18.80
C ASP A 15 24.65 32.96 18.07
N TRP A 16 25.77 32.79 17.38
CA TRP A 16 26.08 31.55 16.71
C TRP A 16 26.38 30.42 17.70
N VAL A 17 27.00 30.71 18.87
CA VAL A 17 27.24 29.72 19.92
C VAL A 17 25.94 29.27 20.55
N LYS A 18 25.00 30.20 20.78
CA LYS A 18 23.66 29.88 21.27
C LYS A 18 22.91 28.99 20.28
N LYS A 19 22.99 29.30 18.98
CA LYS A 19 22.41 28.47 17.92
C LYS A 19 22.98 27.07 17.87
N ILE A 20 24.31 26.93 17.98
CA ILE A 20 24.98 25.62 18.07
C ILE A 20 24.49 24.84 19.30
N GLY A 21 24.39 25.49 20.45
CA GLY A 21 23.88 24.86 21.67
C GLY A 21 22.47 24.30 21.50
N THR A 22 21.59 25.08 20.87
CA THR A 22 20.19 24.63 20.54
C THR A 22 20.20 23.44 19.56
N MET A 23 21.03 23.50 18.53
CA MET A 23 21.15 22.40 17.57
C MET A 23 21.67 21.11 18.20
N LEU A 24 22.68 21.22 19.10
CA LEU A 24 23.21 20.06 19.83
C LEU A 24 22.14 19.46 20.77
N ALA A 25 21.38 20.30 21.47
CA ALA A 25 20.31 19.83 22.33
C ALA A 25 19.24 19.06 21.52
N GLU A 26 18.89 19.54 20.32
CA GLU A 26 17.96 18.85 19.43
C GLU A 26 18.54 17.52 18.91
N ILE A 27 19.81 17.48 18.53
CA ILE A 27 20.49 16.24 18.13
C ILE A 27 20.44 15.21 19.27
N PHE A 28 20.73 15.61 20.51
CA PHE A 28 20.63 14.72 21.66
C PHE A 28 19.21 14.25 21.93
N HIS A 29 18.22 15.12 21.75
CA HIS A 29 16.83 14.75 21.86
C HIS A 29 16.43 13.70 20.81
N GLN A 30 16.81 13.91 19.56
CA GLN A 30 16.55 12.98 18.45
C GLN A 30 17.27 11.65 18.64
N LEU A 31 18.50 11.65 19.16
CA LEU A 31 19.22 10.44 19.56
C LEU A 31 18.49 9.66 20.66
N HIS A 32 18.02 10.37 21.69
CA HIS A 32 17.28 9.74 22.78
C HIS A 32 15.98 9.09 22.28
N LEU A 33 15.28 9.75 21.37
CA LEU A 33 14.10 9.19 20.71
C LEU A 33 14.46 7.95 19.89
N GLY A 34 15.53 7.99 19.10
CA GLY A 34 15.98 6.86 18.29
C GLY A 34 16.42 5.65 19.11
N LEU A 35 16.94 5.86 20.31
CA LEU A 35 17.30 4.78 21.24
C LEU A 35 16.07 4.15 21.92
N LYS A 36 15.06 4.95 22.25
CA LYS A 36 13.82 4.46 22.86
C LYS A 36 12.86 3.84 21.85
N GLU A 37 12.75 4.45 20.68
CA GLU A 37 11.79 4.07 19.64
C GLU A 37 12.50 4.01 18.28
N PRO A 38 13.05 2.85 17.91
CA PRO A 38 13.77 2.70 16.64
C PRO A 38 12.91 3.18 15.45
N GLY A 39 13.48 4.11 14.67
CA GLY A 39 12.81 4.72 13.52
C GLY A 39 12.12 6.06 13.78
N LYS A 40 12.03 6.54 15.04
CA LYS A 40 11.45 7.85 15.36
C LYS A 40 12.47 8.99 15.60
N GLY A 41 13.74 8.69 15.64
CA GLY A 41 14.79 9.68 15.89
C GLY A 41 16.08 9.35 15.14
N LEU A 42 17.15 10.08 15.45
CA LEU A 42 18.48 9.82 14.89
C LEU A 42 19.13 8.61 15.57
N SER A 43 19.77 7.75 14.79
CA SER A 43 20.62 6.68 15.32
C SER A 43 22.02 7.20 15.63
N LEU A 44 22.75 6.48 16.51
CA LEU A 44 24.17 6.77 16.77
C LEU A 44 25.02 6.76 15.50
N GLU A 45 24.72 5.85 14.56
CA GLU A 45 25.42 5.76 13.27
C GLU A 45 25.17 6.99 12.38
N GLN A 46 23.98 7.57 12.43
CA GLN A 46 23.67 8.80 11.68
C GLN A 46 24.42 10.00 12.25
N VAL A 47 24.53 10.10 13.57
CA VAL A 47 25.33 11.17 14.21
C VAL A 47 26.81 10.98 13.93
N GLN A 48 27.31 9.73 13.98
CA GLN A 48 28.68 9.42 13.63
C GLN A 48 29.01 9.79 12.19
N ALA A 49 28.12 9.46 11.25
CA ALA A 49 28.27 9.83 9.84
C ALA A 49 28.36 11.35 9.65
N PHE A 50 27.52 12.12 10.36
CA PHE A 50 27.58 13.58 10.34
C PHE A 50 28.91 14.13 10.83
N ILE A 51 29.42 13.60 11.94
CA ILE A 51 30.74 13.99 12.51
C ILE A 51 31.87 13.68 11.52
N GLU A 52 31.77 12.58 10.79
CA GLU A 52 32.78 12.13 9.82
C GLU A 52 32.58 12.78 8.42
N HIS A 53 31.74 13.80 8.31
CA HIS A 53 31.41 14.47 7.04
C HIS A 53 30.87 13.52 5.95
N ARG A 54 30.28 12.41 6.36
CA ARG A 54 29.53 11.50 5.48
C ARG A 54 28.05 11.85 5.51
N ASP A 55 27.30 11.43 4.49
CA ASP A 55 25.83 11.60 4.48
C ASP A 55 25.19 10.81 5.65
N PRO A 56 24.64 11.49 6.67
CA PRO A 56 24.04 10.82 7.83
C PRO A 56 22.75 10.06 7.49
N PHE A 57 22.18 10.31 6.30
CA PHE A 57 20.96 9.68 5.82
C PHE A 57 21.23 8.62 4.75
N ALA A 58 22.49 8.40 4.35
CA ALA A 58 22.85 7.39 3.37
C ALA A 58 22.32 6.00 3.76
N LYS A 59 22.46 5.61 5.03
CA LYS A 59 21.92 4.34 5.54
C LYS A 59 20.40 4.33 5.65
N VAL A 60 19.76 5.47 5.91
CA VAL A 60 18.30 5.59 5.91
C VAL A 60 17.76 5.41 4.49
N THR A 61 18.41 6.03 3.50
CA THR A 61 18.08 5.83 2.09
C THR A 61 18.29 4.36 1.68
N THR A 62 19.40 3.75 2.10
CA THR A 62 19.68 2.33 1.88
C THR A 62 18.64 1.43 2.57
N ARG A 63 18.24 1.76 3.82
CA ARG A 63 17.18 1.01 4.53
C ARG A 63 15.81 1.13 3.87
N ILE A 64 15.46 2.29 3.32
CA ILE A 64 14.22 2.46 2.54
C ILE A 64 14.30 1.65 1.25
N VAL A 65 15.42 1.66 0.56
CA VAL A 65 15.67 0.83 -0.63
C VAL A 65 15.63 -0.65 -0.24
N ASP A 66 16.29 -1.04 0.87
CA ASP A 66 16.27 -2.40 1.40
C ASP A 66 14.85 -2.84 1.79
N ALA A 67 14.03 -1.96 2.35
CA ALA A 67 12.64 -2.27 2.68
C ALA A 67 11.81 -2.54 1.41
N TYR A 68 11.95 -1.72 0.38
CA TYR A 68 11.25 -1.94 -0.90
C TYR A 68 11.84 -3.12 -1.67
N GLU A 69 13.14 -3.34 -1.60
CA GLU A 69 13.79 -4.50 -2.19
C GLU A 69 13.28 -5.80 -1.53
N HIS A 70 13.18 -5.82 -0.20
CA HIS A 70 12.59 -6.96 0.50
C HIS A 70 11.14 -7.20 0.06
N ILE A 71 10.34 -6.15 -0.06
CA ILE A 71 8.95 -6.26 -0.53
C ILE A 71 8.89 -6.76 -1.97
N ARG A 72 9.76 -6.26 -2.87
CA ARG A 72 9.84 -6.76 -4.25
C ARG A 72 10.15 -8.25 -4.30
N ARG A 73 11.16 -8.70 -3.56
CA ARG A 73 11.53 -10.13 -3.46
C ARG A 73 10.41 -11.00 -2.90
N ASP A 74 9.67 -10.50 -1.93
CA ASP A 74 8.50 -11.20 -1.39
C ASP A 74 7.39 -11.33 -2.45
N TRP A 75 7.17 -10.30 -3.27
CA TRP A 75 6.26 -10.36 -4.40
C TRP A 75 6.76 -11.27 -5.52
N GLU A 76 8.06 -11.27 -5.85
CA GLU A 76 8.67 -12.19 -6.81
C GLU A 76 8.48 -13.63 -6.37
N LYS A 77 8.74 -13.90 -5.09
CA LYS A 77 8.49 -15.21 -4.49
C LYS A 77 7.01 -15.59 -4.56
N PHE A 78 6.09 -14.68 -4.23
CA PHE A 78 4.65 -14.91 -4.32
C PHE A 78 4.22 -15.32 -5.74
N TYR A 79 4.70 -14.64 -6.77
CA TYR A 79 4.38 -14.98 -8.16
C TYR A 79 4.99 -16.31 -8.59
N LYS A 80 6.21 -16.60 -8.18
CA LYS A 80 6.84 -17.88 -8.44
C LYS A 80 6.08 -19.04 -7.80
N ASP A 81 5.74 -18.92 -6.52
CA ASP A 81 5.12 -19.99 -5.75
C ASP A 81 3.66 -20.26 -6.16
N ASN A 82 2.90 -19.23 -6.55
CA ASN A 82 1.49 -19.39 -6.86
C ASN A 82 1.18 -19.50 -8.36
N PHE A 83 1.97 -18.85 -9.21
CA PHE A 83 1.71 -18.77 -10.65
C PHE A 83 2.77 -19.45 -11.51
N ASN A 84 3.83 -19.99 -10.89
CA ASN A 84 5.04 -20.47 -11.59
C ASN A 84 5.59 -19.41 -12.57
N LEU A 85 5.58 -18.15 -12.13
CA LEU A 85 5.98 -16.99 -12.91
C LEU A 85 7.24 -16.37 -12.30
N THR A 86 8.33 -16.38 -13.07
CA THR A 86 9.56 -15.69 -12.70
C THR A 86 9.48 -14.26 -13.22
N VAL A 87 9.53 -13.29 -12.32
CA VAL A 87 9.42 -11.85 -12.59
C VAL A 87 10.58 -11.13 -11.93
N ASP A 88 10.94 -9.98 -12.46
CA ASP A 88 11.88 -9.02 -11.88
C ASP A 88 11.15 -7.69 -11.65
N PHE A 89 11.08 -7.28 -10.40
CA PHE A 89 10.44 -6.01 -10.02
C PHE A 89 11.43 -4.90 -9.69
N SER A 90 12.72 -5.08 -9.97
CA SER A 90 13.77 -4.06 -9.71
C SER A 90 13.47 -2.72 -10.41
N GLY A 91 12.89 -2.77 -11.61
CA GLY A 91 12.48 -1.60 -12.39
C GLY A 91 11.10 -1.03 -12.07
N VAL A 92 10.32 -1.67 -11.19
CA VAL A 92 8.96 -1.19 -10.88
C VAL A 92 9.02 0.07 -10.04
N ARG A 93 8.42 1.15 -10.56
CA ARG A 93 8.27 2.39 -9.80
C ARG A 93 7.23 2.20 -8.70
N ILE A 94 7.65 2.37 -7.45
CA ILE A 94 6.76 2.34 -6.29
C ILE A 94 6.28 3.77 -6.01
N PRO A 95 4.96 4.02 -5.99
CA PRO A 95 4.40 5.32 -5.61
C PRO A 95 4.79 5.69 -4.18
N LYS A 96 4.75 6.98 -3.85
CA LYS A 96 4.97 7.44 -2.47
C LYS A 96 3.94 6.79 -1.54
N CYS A 97 4.41 6.15 -0.47
CA CYS A 97 3.52 5.57 0.52
C CYS A 97 2.61 6.64 1.14
N PRO A 98 1.28 6.46 1.15
CA PRO A 98 0.37 7.44 1.73
C PRO A 98 0.46 7.53 3.26
N GLY A 99 1.01 6.51 3.92
CA GLY A 99 1.18 6.49 5.37
C GLY A 99 1.04 5.11 6.01
N ILE A 100 0.86 5.09 7.33
CA ILE A 100 0.63 3.85 8.09
C ILE A 100 -0.74 3.28 7.73
N GLY A 101 -0.85 1.94 7.67
CA GLY A 101 -2.10 1.24 7.36
C GLY A 101 -2.38 1.12 5.85
N TRP A 102 -1.35 1.26 5.03
CA TRP A 102 -1.40 0.99 3.60
C TRP A 102 -0.54 -0.22 3.25
N ARG A 103 -1.03 -1.01 2.31
CA ARG A 103 -0.41 -2.23 1.77
C ARG A 103 0.03 -1.98 0.33
N LEU A 104 1.27 -2.33 0.03
CA LEU A 104 1.77 -2.29 -1.34
C LEU A 104 1.33 -3.55 -2.10
N LEU A 105 0.72 -3.36 -3.27
CA LEU A 105 0.48 -4.41 -4.25
C LEU A 105 1.39 -4.18 -5.45
N ILE A 106 2.00 -5.25 -5.96
CA ILE A 106 2.75 -5.23 -7.22
C ILE A 106 2.04 -6.17 -8.20
N ILE A 107 1.61 -5.63 -9.32
CA ILE A 107 0.88 -6.34 -10.35
C ILE A 107 1.84 -6.74 -11.46
N ALA A 108 2.02 -8.03 -11.65
CA ALA A 108 2.95 -8.56 -12.65
C ALA A 108 2.43 -8.34 -14.07
N GLN A 109 3.36 -8.04 -14.99
CA GLN A 109 3.08 -7.91 -16.41
C GLN A 109 2.42 -9.19 -16.97
N GLY A 110 1.43 -9.01 -17.86
CA GLY A 110 0.78 -10.08 -18.62
C GLY A 110 -0.09 -11.04 -17.79
N LEU A 111 -0.31 -10.75 -16.49
CA LEU A 111 -1.20 -11.54 -15.66
C LEU A 111 -2.65 -11.15 -15.92
N SER A 112 -3.52 -12.12 -16.11
CA SER A 112 -4.93 -11.88 -16.41
C SER A 112 -5.86 -12.18 -15.24
N PRO A 113 -7.05 -11.53 -15.17
CA PRO A 113 -8.07 -11.80 -14.16
C PRO A 113 -8.46 -13.27 -14.09
N GLU A 114 -8.65 -13.93 -15.23
CA GLU A 114 -9.03 -15.35 -15.27
C GLU A 114 -7.95 -16.24 -14.66
N ARG A 115 -6.67 -15.99 -14.99
CA ARG A 115 -5.56 -16.77 -14.44
C ARG A 115 -5.50 -16.65 -12.93
N VAL A 116 -5.67 -15.44 -12.38
CA VAL A 116 -5.69 -15.22 -10.92
C VAL A 116 -6.90 -15.88 -10.28
N TYR A 117 -8.07 -15.80 -10.92
CA TYR A 117 -9.27 -16.48 -10.45
C TYR A 117 -9.09 -18.00 -10.36
N GLN A 118 -8.51 -18.63 -11.38
CA GLN A 118 -8.29 -20.08 -11.41
C GLN A 118 -7.31 -20.53 -10.32
N ILE A 119 -6.23 -19.79 -10.11
CA ILE A 119 -5.28 -20.05 -9.01
C ILE A 119 -5.96 -19.86 -7.66
N SER A 120 -6.72 -18.79 -7.49
CA SER A 120 -7.49 -18.55 -6.27
C SER A 120 -8.49 -19.68 -5.98
N LYS A 121 -9.16 -20.19 -7.01
CA LYS A 121 -10.06 -21.34 -6.90
C LYS A 121 -9.34 -22.60 -6.41
N GLN A 122 -8.14 -22.87 -6.94
CA GLN A 122 -7.32 -24.00 -6.51
C GLN A 122 -6.88 -23.85 -5.05
N VAL A 123 -6.42 -22.65 -4.67
CA VAL A 123 -5.91 -22.35 -3.32
C VAL A 123 -7.02 -22.34 -2.26
N PHE A 124 -8.18 -21.77 -2.58
CA PHE A 124 -9.31 -21.64 -1.65
C PHE A 124 -10.24 -22.86 -1.63
N GLY A 125 -10.09 -23.74 -2.62
CA GLY A 125 -10.94 -24.91 -2.78
C GLY A 125 -12.31 -24.64 -3.40
N LYS A 126 -12.88 -23.43 -3.22
CA LYS A 126 -14.18 -23.03 -3.77
C LYS A 126 -14.14 -21.61 -4.30
N ALA A 127 -14.61 -21.44 -5.54
CA ALA A 127 -14.81 -20.13 -6.13
C ALA A 127 -15.94 -20.20 -7.17
N TRP A 128 -16.68 -19.12 -7.29
CA TRP A 128 -17.77 -18.96 -8.27
C TRP A 128 -17.59 -17.66 -9.04
N LYS A 129 -17.96 -17.68 -10.28
CA LYS A 129 -18.11 -16.47 -11.10
C LYS A 129 -19.45 -16.51 -11.83
N TYR A 130 -20.05 -15.34 -12.02
CA TYR A 130 -21.39 -15.24 -12.63
C TYR A 130 -21.46 -15.80 -14.04
N TYR A 131 -20.45 -15.48 -14.85
CA TYR A 131 -20.38 -15.99 -16.22
C TYR A 131 -19.62 -17.31 -16.29
N GLY A 132 -20.12 -18.25 -17.10
CA GLY A 132 -19.34 -19.43 -17.50
C GLY A 132 -18.11 -19.07 -18.37
N ALA A 133 -18.15 -17.89 -19.02
CA ALA A 133 -17.06 -17.36 -19.83
C ALA A 133 -15.83 -16.96 -18.99
N SER A 134 -14.68 -16.82 -19.65
CA SER A 134 -13.48 -16.28 -19.04
C SER A 134 -13.70 -14.86 -18.52
N LEU A 135 -13.10 -14.52 -17.37
CA LEU A 135 -13.09 -13.13 -16.90
C LEU A 135 -12.35 -12.22 -17.89
N ASP A 136 -11.39 -12.76 -18.64
CA ASP A 136 -10.62 -12.01 -19.63
C ASP A 136 -11.49 -11.59 -20.83
N ASP A 137 -12.53 -12.37 -21.13
CA ASP A 137 -13.48 -12.08 -22.21
C ASP A 137 -14.55 -11.05 -21.78
N VAL A 138 -14.92 -11.04 -20.52
CA VAL A 138 -16.05 -10.25 -20.03
C VAL A 138 -15.65 -8.97 -19.30
N VAL A 139 -14.45 -8.89 -18.70
CA VAL A 139 -13.91 -7.67 -18.10
C VAL A 139 -13.11 -6.91 -19.14
N THR A 140 -13.78 -6.06 -19.90
CA THR A 140 -13.25 -5.47 -21.14
C THR A 140 -12.59 -4.12 -20.96
N LYS A 141 -12.82 -3.42 -19.84
CA LYS A 141 -12.22 -2.12 -19.54
C LYS A 141 -11.60 -2.12 -18.15
N ASN A 142 -10.39 -1.60 -18.04
CA ASN A 142 -9.68 -1.39 -16.78
C ASN A 142 -9.04 0.00 -16.79
N GLU A 143 -8.98 0.67 -15.64
CA GLU A 143 -8.30 1.96 -15.48
C GLU A 143 -6.77 1.82 -15.53
N ARG A 144 -6.25 0.66 -15.12
CA ARG A 144 -4.83 0.33 -15.15
C ARG A 144 -4.62 -0.98 -15.89
N PHE A 145 -3.55 -1.03 -16.65
CA PHE A 145 -3.20 -2.17 -17.51
C PHE A 145 -1.79 -2.66 -17.17
N ASN A 146 -1.59 -3.95 -17.30
CA ASN A 146 -0.31 -4.63 -17.06
C ASN A 146 0.23 -5.37 -18.28
N GLN A 147 -0.26 -5.05 -19.48
CA GLN A 147 0.22 -5.70 -20.71
C GLN A 147 1.66 -5.32 -21.03
N ASP A 148 2.01 -4.04 -20.88
CA ASP A 148 3.29 -3.51 -21.28
C ASP A 148 4.33 -3.52 -20.16
N SER A 149 3.88 -3.46 -18.91
CA SER A 149 4.78 -3.42 -17.74
C SER A 149 4.08 -3.84 -16.44
N SER A 150 4.88 -4.32 -15.49
CA SER A 150 4.46 -4.45 -14.10
C SER A 150 4.32 -3.07 -13.45
N TYR A 151 3.39 -2.93 -12.51
CA TYR A 151 3.20 -1.69 -11.77
C TYR A 151 2.89 -1.94 -10.29
N ALA A 152 3.02 -0.90 -9.48
CA ALA A 152 2.73 -0.94 -8.05
C ALA A 152 1.67 0.08 -7.66
N ILE A 153 0.84 -0.30 -6.69
CA ILE A 153 -0.20 0.54 -6.10
C ILE A 153 -0.24 0.35 -4.59
N TRP A 154 -0.74 1.35 -3.88
CA TRP A 154 -1.07 1.24 -2.47
C TRP A 154 -2.58 1.11 -2.30
N VAL A 155 -3.00 0.21 -1.40
CA VAL A 155 -4.38 0.03 -0.95
C VAL A 155 -4.42 0.07 0.57
N LYS A 156 -5.56 0.35 1.18
CA LYS A 156 -5.68 0.26 2.64
C LYS A 156 -5.52 -1.17 3.13
N ASP A 157 -4.69 -1.36 4.16
CA ASP A 157 -4.41 -2.66 4.77
C ASP A 157 -5.53 -3.06 5.73
N GLY A 158 -6.69 -3.44 5.16
CA GLY A 158 -7.88 -3.85 5.90
C GLY A 158 -8.50 -5.11 5.34
N GLN A 159 -9.01 -5.98 6.21
CA GLN A 159 -9.72 -7.19 5.78
C GLN A 159 -10.99 -6.86 5.00
N GLU A 160 -11.72 -5.82 5.41
CA GLU A 160 -12.96 -5.37 4.78
C GLU A 160 -12.69 -4.17 3.86
N ALA A 161 -13.52 -3.97 2.84
CA ALA A 161 -13.45 -2.82 1.95
C ALA A 161 -13.70 -1.51 2.71
N ASP A 162 -13.24 -0.39 2.14
CA ASP A 162 -13.09 0.89 2.83
C ASP A 162 -14.42 1.46 3.34
N GLU A 163 -14.52 1.66 4.66
CA GLU A 163 -15.73 2.18 5.30
C GLU A 163 -16.15 3.56 4.76
N VAL A 164 -15.18 4.41 4.42
CA VAL A 164 -15.43 5.76 3.87
C VAL A 164 -16.12 5.73 2.49
N HIS A 165 -16.10 4.58 1.82
CA HIS A 165 -16.74 4.37 0.52
C HIS A 165 -18.02 3.51 0.61
N LYS A 166 -18.56 3.35 1.81
CA LYS A 166 -19.82 2.66 2.05
C LYS A 166 -20.96 3.34 1.26
N ASN A 167 -21.83 2.52 0.67
CA ASN A 167 -22.99 2.98 -0.12
C ASN A 167 -22.64 3.86 -1.33
N LYS A 168 -21.42 3.83 -1.83
CA LYS A 168 -21.06 4.52 -3.07
C LYS A 168 -21.22 3.59 -4.25
N SER A 169 -22.00 4.02 -5.22
CA SER A 169 -22.08 3.37 -6.54
C SER A 169 -20.82 3.67 -7.38
N ALA A 170 -20.59 2.89 -8.43
CA ALA A 170 -19.50 3.16 -9.36
C ALA A 170 -19.63 4.53 -10.04
N ILE A 171 -20.86 4.99 -10.31
CA ILE A 171 -21.13 6.33 -10.84
C ILE A 171 -20.66 7.41 -9.86
N GLN A 172 -20.90 7.21 -8.56
CA GLN A 172 -20.45 8.18 -7.54
C GLN A 172 -18.92 8.17 -7.38
N VAL A 173 -18.29 6.99 -7.38
CA VAL A 173 -16.83 6.83 -7.36
C VAL A 173 -16.18 7.57 -8.54
N GLU A 174 -16.74 7.41 -9.75
CA GLU A 174 -16.27 8.08 -10.97
C GLU A 174 -16.47 9.61 -10.90
N LYS A 175 -17.64 10.07 -10.43
CA LYS A 175 -17.92 11.50 -10.22
C LYS A 175 -16.96 12.15 -9.22
N GLU A 176 -16.58 11.44 -8.17
CA GLU A 176 -15.62 11.87 -7.15
C GLU A 176 -14.15 11.73 -7.63
N LYS A 177 -13.93 11.17 -8.81
CA LYS A 177 -12.59 10.91 -9.39
C LYS A 177 -11.70 10.07 -8.47
N LEU A 178 -12.28 9.11 -7.77
CA LEU A 178 -11.56 8.19 -6.92
C LEU A 178 -10.94 7.07 -7.77
N PHE A 179 -9.66 6.82 -7.58
CA PHE A 179 -9.01 5.63 -8.11
C PHE A 179 -9.29 4.45 -7.18
N THR A 180 -9.76 3.35 -7.75
CA THR A 180 -10.15 2.17 -6.96
C THR A 180 -9.60 0.89 -7.59
N GLU A 181 -9.59 -0.21 -6.83
CA GLU A 181 -9.12 -1.48 -7.35
C GLU A 181 -9.85 -1.91 -8.62
N THR A 182 -9.09 -2.40 -9.59
CA THR A 182 -9.58 -3.19 -10.72
C THR A 182 -9.92 -4.61 -10.27
N CYS A 183 -10.62 -5.37 -11.11
CA CYS A 183 -10.91 -6.78 -10.83
C CYS A 183 -9.62 -7.61 -10.64
N LEU A 184 -8.61 -7.40 -11.48
CA LEU A 184 -7.31 -8.06 -11.37
C LEU A 184 -6.63 -7.74 -10.06
N GLU A 185 -6.51 -6.46 -9.71
CA GLU A 185 -5.87 -6.00 -8.47
C GLU A 185 -6.53 -6.59 -7.24
N ARG A 186 -7.88 -6.59 -7.20
CA ARG A 186 -8.63 -7.16 -6.08
C ARG A 186 -8.43 -8.67 -5.93
N LEU A 187 -8.35 -9.41 -7.04
CA LEU A 187 -8.09 -10.86 -7.02
C LEU A 187 -6.68 -11.15 -6.50
N ILE A 188 -5.66 -10.42 -6.98
CA ILE A 188 -4.27 -10.53 -6.50
C ILE A 188 -4.18 -10.16 -5.03
N HIS A 189 -4.80 -9.05 -4.62
CA HIS A 189 -4.86 -8.61 -3.24
C HIS A 189 -5.43 -9.71 -2.34
N GLY A 190 -6.56 -10.30 -2.72
CA GLY A 190 -7.20 -11.37 -1.94
C GLY A 190 -6.34 -12.60 -1.78
N LEU A 191 -5.66 -13.04 -2.84
CA LEU A 191 -4.77 -14.20 -2.79
C LEU A 191 -3.52 -13.92 -1.94
N LYS A 192 -2.89 -12.75 -2.12
CA LYS A 192 -1.72 -12.34 -1.34
C LYS A 192 -2.06 -12.20 0.14
N PHE A 193 -3.15 -11.51 0.45
CA PHE A 193 -3.64 -11.35 1.83
C PHE A 193 -3.88 -12.69 2.51
N PHE A 194 -4.50 -13.65 1.81
CA PHE A 194 -4.71 -14.99 2.33
C PHE A 194 -3.39 -15.73 2.60
N ARG A 195 -2.42 -15.64 1.68
CA ARG A 195 -1.11 -16.27 1.85
C ARG A 195 -0.33 -15.73 3.05
N GLU A 196 -0.51 -14.47 3.38
CA GLU A 196 0.17 -13.81 4.49
C GLU A 196 -0.54 -14.02 5.83
N THR A 197 -1.88 -14.04 5.83
CA THR A 197 -2.67 -13.97 7.08
C THR A 197 -3.49 -15.22 7.38
N GLY A 198 -3.70 -16.09 6.39
CA GLY A 198 -4.65 -17.19 6.46
C GLY A 198 -6.13 -16.76 6.46
N LYS A 199 -6.41 -15.45 6.27
CA LYS A 199 -7.76 -14.87 6.28
C LYS A 199 -8.19 -14.45 4.89
N HIS A 200 -9.49 -14.41 4.63
CA HIS A 200 -10.04 -13.91 3.38
C HIS A 200 -10.44 -12.44 3.50
N LEU A 201 -10.29 -11.68 2.40
CA LEU A 201 -10.82 -10.33 2.30
C LEU A 201 -12.34 -10.35 2.11
N ASP A 202 -13.00 -9.29 2.57
CA ASP A 202 -14.43 -9.02 2.35
C ASP A 202 -15.35 -10.17 2.78
N VAL A 203 -15.21 -10.57 4.03
CA VAL A 203 -16.08 -11.57 4.67
C VAL A 203 -17.43 -10.97 5.06
N LYS A 204 -17.44 -9.67 5.39
CA LYS A 204 -18.64 -8.90 5.78
C LYS A 204 -19.07 -7.90 4.71
N THR A 205 -18.15 -7.49 3.86
CA THR A 205 -18.36 -6.49 2.82
C THR A 205 -18.17 -7.09 1.43
N ILE A 206 -18.41 -6.29 0.41
CA ILE A 206 -18.24 -6.64 -1.00
C ILE A 206 -17.37 -5.54 -1.62
N THR A 207 -16.23 -5.89 -2.18
CA THR A 207 -15.45 -4.91 -2.95
C THR A 207 -16.11 -4.67 -4.31
N LEU A 208 -16.48 -3.41 -4.55
CA LEU A 208 -16.87 -2.87 -5.85
C LEU A 208 -15.58 -2.52 -6.61
N CYS A 209 -15.23 -3.31 -7.62
CA CYS A 209 -14.04 -3.08 -8.44
C CYS A 209 -14.32 -2.02 -9.51
N SER A 210 -14.57 -0.76 -9.08
CA SER A 210 -14.97 0.31 -10.01
C SER A 210 -13.86 0.79 -10.94
N GLY A 211 -12.62 0.35 -10.75
CA GLY A 211 -11.55 0.45 -11.75
C GLY A 211 -11.70 -0.49 -12.96
N SER A 212 -12.74 -1.33 -12.99
CA SER A 212 -13.05 -2.23 -14.11
C SER A 212 -14.50 -2.13 -14.57
N ARG A 213 -14.76 -2.55 -15.82
CA ARG A 213 -16.13 -2.69 -16.37
C ARG A 213 -16.26 -4.00 -17.11
N TYR A 214 -17.44 -4.60 -17.00
CA TYR A 214 -17.88 -5.66 -17.90
C TYR A 214 -18.27 -5.10 -19.27
N ASP A 215 -18.35 -5.96 -20.25
CA ASP A 215 -18.69 -5.67 -21.66
C ASP A 215 -19.98 -4.85 -21.82
N ARG A 216 -20.97 -5.04 -20.94
CA ARG A 216 -22.26 -4.31 -20.94
C ARG A 216 -22.31 -3.18 -19.92
N GLY A 217 -21.16 -2.68 -19.44
CA GLY A 217 -21.06 -1.56 -18.51
C GLY A 217 -21.32 -1.91 -17.04
N GLY A 218 -21.56 -3.17 -16.71
CA GLY A 218 -21.62 -3.64 -15.34
C GLY A 218 -20.26 -3.55 -14.66
N VAL A 219 -20.25 -3.54 -13.33
CA VAL A 219 -19.05 -3.40 -12.52
C VAL A 219 -18.76 -4.71 -11.79
N PRO A 220 -17.52 -5.24 -11.87
CA PRO A 220 -17.15 -6.42 -11.11
C PRO A 220 -17.25 -6.16 -9.60
N ARG A 221 -17.75 -7.15 -8.88
CA ARG A 221 -17.74 -7.18 -7.42
C ARG A 221 -17.14 -8.49 -6.93
N VAL A 222 -16.24 -8.39 -5.95
CA VAL A 222 -15.50 -9.53 -5.43
C VAL A 222 -15.64 -9.58 -3.92
N TYR A 223 -15.95 -10.76 -3.38
CA TYR A 223 -16.14 -10.97 -1.94
C TYR A 223 -15.97 -12.43 -1.55
N TRP A 224 -15.86 -12.69 -0.26
CA TRP A 224 -15.89 -14.03 0.30
C TRP A 224 -17.30 -14.40 0.79
N VAL A 225 -17.84 -15.51 0.29
CA VAL A 225 -19.12 -16.02 0.75
C VAL A 225 -18.94 -16.69 2.10
N GLY A 226 -19.53 -16.14 3.17
CA GLY A 226 -19.37 -16.64 4.53
C GLY A 226 -19.95 -18.03 4.73
N PHE A 227 -21.18 -18.26 4.27
CA PHE A 227 -21.82 -19.57 4.34
C PHE A 227 -21.35 -20.45 3.17
N GLY A 228 -20.80 -21.61 3.49
CA GLY A 228 -20.25 -22.54 2.48
C GLY A 228 -18.82 -22.23 2.03
N GLY A 229 -18.26 -21.08 2.39
CA GLY A 229 -16.88 -20.65 2.16
C GLY A 229 -16.48 -20.63 0.69
N GLY A 230 -16.13 -19.48 0.11
CA GLY A 230 -15.62 -19.42 -1.27
C GLY A 230 -15.51 -18.00 -1.83
N LEU A 231 -14.60 -17.83 -2.77
CA LEU A 231 -14.44 -16.59 -3.51
C LEU A 231 -15.59 -16.41 -4.49
N SER A 232 -16.25 -15.26 -4.47
CA SER A 232 -17.30 -14.91 -5.44
C SER A 232 -16.85 -13.73 -6.30
N VAL A 233 -16.93 -13.91 -7.62
CA VAL A 233 -16.73 -12.86 -8.61
C VAL A 233 -18.02 -12.68 -9.39
N TYR A 234 -18.69 -11.59 -9.10
CA TYR A 234 -20.01 -11.26 -9.67
C TYR A 234 -19.96 -9.87 -10.30
N TRP A 235 -21.08 -9.38 -10.77
CA TRP A 235 -21.23 -8.02 -11.27
C TRP A 235 -22.42 -7.33 -10.61
N CYS A 236 -22.49 -6.03 -10.72
CA CYS A 236 -23.64 -5.20 -10.36
C CYS A 236 -23.78 -4.06 -11.37
N SER A 237 -24.93 -3.40 -11.35
CA SER A 237 -25.12 -2.20 -12.16
C SER A 237 -24.23 -1.07 -11.64
N SER A 238 -23.80 -0.17 -12.53
CA SER A 238 -22.95 0.96 -12.16
C SER A 238 -23.60 1.93 -11.17
N GLY A 239 -24.94 1.91 -11.06
CA GLY A 239 -25.72 2.69 -10.11
C GLY A 239 -26.01 1.98 -8.78
N ASP A 240 -25.66 0.70 -8.63
CA ASP A 240 -25.96 -0.04 -7.41
C ASP A 240 -25.16 0.52 -6.23
N ALA A 241 -25.87 0.80 -5.13
CA ALA A 241 -25.31 1.30 -3.88
C ALA A 241 -26.07 0.62 -2.72
N VAL A 242 -25.39 -0.27 -2.01
CA VAL A 242 -25.94 -0.98 -0.85
C VAL A 242 -24.92 -1.01 0.28
N ASP A 243 -25.38 -1.19 1.52
CA ASP A 243 -24.60 -1.02 2.75
C ASP A 243 -23.29 -1.81 2.81
N ASN A 244 -23.27 -2.99 2.27
CA ASN A 244 -22.09 -3.84 2.26
C ASN A 244 -21.23 -3.71 1.00
N LEU A 245 -21.65 -2.93 0.01
CA LEU A 245 -20.89 -2.67 -1.22
C LEU A 245 -20.01 -1.42 -1.02
N ARG A 246 -18.71 -1.58 -1.19
CA ARG A 246 -17.71 -0.53 -0.94
C ARG A 246 -16.58 -0.62 -1.94
N ALA A 247 -16.04 0.50 -2.35
CA ALA A 247 -14.80 0.51 -3.12
C ALA A 247 -13.58 0.38 -2.18
N ARG A 248 -12.44 -0.05 -2.74
CA ARG A 248 -11.12 0.05 -2.13
C ARG A 248 -10.33 1.11 -2.87
N GLU A 249 -9.94 2.15 -2.16
CA GLU A 249 -9.15 3.25 -2.72
C GLU A 249 -7.74 2.80 -3.06
N VAL A 250 -7.23 3.34 -4.18
CA VAL A 250 -5.89 3.06 -4.69
C VAL A 250 -5.11 4.36 -4.82
N VAL A 251 -3.83 4.31 -4.43
CA VAL A 251 -2.82 5.34 -4.74
C VAL A 251 -1.78 4.74 -5.66
N SER A 252 -1.61 5.32 -6.85
CA SER A 252 -0.73 4.86 -7.92
C SER A 252 0.30 5.90 -8.32
#